data_10b85dc6b72be91af08c161dbc6c700d
#
_entry.id   10b85dc6b72be91af08c161dbc6c700d
#
_cell.length_a   1.000
_cell.length_b   1.000
_cell.length_c   1.000
_cell.angle_alpha   90.00
_cell.angle_beta   90.00
_cell.angle_gamma   90.00
#
_symmetry.space_group_name_H-M   'P 1'
#
loop_
_entity.id
_entity.type
_entity.pdbx_description
1 polymer ?
#
loop_
_entity_poly.entity_id
_entity_poly.type
_entity_poly.pdbx_seq_one_letter_code
_entity_poly.pdbx_strand_id
1 'polypeptide(L)'
;PGLLFAATERGVYTSINDGDHWQPLQLNLPVTSVRDIVVKNADLVIATHGRGFWILDDFTPLRARSSTMLIPPATAVRVQSPGFLGTPLPPEVPQAKNPPLGAFLDYVLPSPAPKLVTLEIHNSAGELVRRFTSADPEPPHSSRDRTLADVWLTSPRRLTAKAGHNRFVWDLRFGSEDGPLVLPGSYTVTVTAGAAKSEQTLKVVLDPRSRATAADLQAGYDFARRIMRELERTAKVPGATAAAARRDLASALSVAVTADRTPPDQAVQLAEAAIKALSQ
;
A
#
# COMPACT_ATOMS: atom_id res chain seq x y z
N PRO A 1 10.74 -25.80 0.02
CA PRO A 1 10.89 -26.86 -0.94
C PRO A 1 10.29 -26.42 -2.28
N GLY A 2 10.93 -26.74 -3.40
CA GLY A 2 10.43 -26.49 -4.71
C GLY A 2 10.84 -25.17 -5.35
N LEU A 3 11.06 -24.12 -4.60
CA LEU A 3 11.50 -22.82 -5.13
C LEU A 3 13.01 -22.66 -4.93
N LEU A 4 13.72 -22.55 -6.06
CA LEU A 4 15.17 -22.35 -6.12
C LEU A 4 15.48 -21.10 -6.93
N PHE A 5 16.61 -20.45 -6.60
CA PHE A 5 17.17 -19.33 -7.35
C PHE A 5 18.61 -19.61 -7.73
N ALA A 6 18.99 -19.20 -8.93
CA ALA A 6 20.36 -19.31 -9.41
C ALA A 6 20.86 -17.96 -9.92
N ALA A 7 22.00 -17.51 -9.38
CA ALA A 7 22.74 -16.38 -9.86
C ALA A 7 23.67 -16.80 -11.00
N THR A 8 23.72 -16.04 -12.09
CA THR A 8 24.51 -16.33 -13.27
C THR A 8 25.24 -15.10 -13.80
N GLU A 9 26.12 -15.28 -14.76
CA GLU A 9 26.81 -14.19 -15.48
C GLU A 9 25.84 -13.29 -16.29
N ARG A 10 24.57 -13.70 -16.47
CA ARG A 10 23.60 -13.00 -17.33
C ARG A 10 22.35 -12.54 -16.58
N GLY A 11 22.22 -12.83 -15.30
CA GLY A 11 21.06 -12.48 -14.48
C GLY A 11 20.66 -13.58 -13.52
N VAL A 12 19.38 -13.59 -13.13
CA VAL A 12 18.81 -14.53 -12.17
C VAL A 12 17.87 -15.50 -12.88
N TYR A 13 17.91 -16.76 -12.47
CA TYR A 13 16.96 -17.80 -12.86
C TYR A 13 16.24 -18.33 -11.62
N THR A 14 15.02 -18.79 -11.81
CA THR A 14 14.21 -19.46 -10.79
C THR A 14 13.69 -20.79 -11.27
N SER A 15 13.59 -21.74 -10.35
CA SER A 15 12.86 -22.99 -10.51
C SER A 15 11.80 -23.08 -9.44
N ILE A 16 10.60 -23.56 -9.79
CA ILE A 16 9.47 -23.78 -8.87
C ILE A 16 9.17 -25.25 -8.63
N ASN A 17 10.02 -26.16 -9.17
CA ASN A 17 9.87 -27.60 -9.15
C ASN A 17 11.19 -28.33 -8.85
N ASP A 18 11.88 -27.89 -7.79
CA ASP A 18 13.13 -28.47 -7.27
C ASP A 18 14.28 -28.55 -8.28
N GLY A 19 14.27 -27.73 -9.33
CA GLY A 19 15.36 -27.67 -10.32
C GLY A 19 15.08 -28.40 -11.62
N ASP A 20 13.95 -29.08 -11.77
CA ASP A 20 13.59 -29.78 -13.02
C ASP A 20 13.46 -28.83 -14.19
N HIS A 21 12.92 -27.63 -13.94
CA HIS A 21 12.75 -26.58 -14.93
C HIS A 21 13.23 -25.24 -14.38
N TRP A 22 14.03 -24.54 -15.19
CA TRP A 22 14.54 -23.21 -14.90
C TRP A 22 14.00 -22.19 -15.89
N GLN A 23 13.59 -21.04 -15.39
CA GLN A 23 13.13 -19.91 -16.19
C GLN A 23 13.82 -18.62 -15.74
N PRO A 24 14.03 -17.65 -16.64
CA PRO A 24 14.63 -16.38 -16.26
C PRO A 24 13.73 -15.60 -15.32
N LEU A 25 14.31 -15.04 -14.25
CA LEU A 25 13.68 -14.11 -13.33
C LEU A 25 14.34 -12.74 -13.52
N GLN A 26 14.24 -12.21 -14.73
CA GLN A 26 14.96 -11.00 -15.11
C GLN A 26 14.19 -9.72 -14.76
N LEU A 27 12.85 -9.75 -14.92
CA LEU A 27 11.99 -8.56 -14.72
C LEU A 27 12.62 -7.32 -15.39
N ASN A 28 12.87 -6.26 -14.60
CA ASN A 28 13.53 -5.03 -15.05
C ASN A 28 15.05 -5.01 -14.77
N LEU A 29 15.63 -6.09 -14.28
CA LEU A 29 17.07 -6.21 -14.11
C LEU A 29 17.75 -6.25 -15.49
N PRO A 30 18.67 -5.32 -15.81
CA PRO A 30 19.42 -5.39 -17.06
C PRO A 30 20.34 -6.61 -17.08
N VAL A 31 20.75 -7.04 -18.26
CA VAL A 31 21.72 -8.13 -18.38
C VAL A 31 23.00 -7.74 -17.63
N THR A 32 23.31 -8.49 -16.58
CA THR A 32 24.47 -8.25 -15.72
C THR A 32 24.88 -9.53 -15.00
N SER A 33 26.15 -9.64 -14.68
CA SER A 33 26.65 -10.73 -13.86
C SER A 33 26.19 -10.56 -12.41
N VAL A 34 25.54 -11.58 -11.88
CA VAL A 34 25.09 -11.63 -10.47
C VAL A 34 26.12 -12.45 -9.68
N ARG A 35 26.75 -11.81 -8.70
CA ARG A 35 27.88 -12.36 -7.94
C ARG A 35 27.45 -13.02 -6.64
N ASP A 36 26.36 -12.54 -6.08
CA ASP A 36 25.82 -13.09 -4.83
C ASP A 36 24.29 -12.98 -4.83
N ILE A 37 23.66 -13.89 -4.09
CA ILE A 37 22.20 -13.99 -3.96
C ILE A 37 21.83 -14.43 -2.55
N VAL A 38 21.00 -13.63 -1.88
CA VAL A 38 20.55 -13.86 -0.51
C VAL A 38 19.05 -13.76 -0.42
N VAL A 39 18.41 -14.72 0.24
CA VAL A 39 17.01 -14.64 0.63
C VAL A 39 16.92 -14.04 2.03
N LYS A 40 16.22 -12.92 2.16
CA LYS A 40 15.95 -12.26 3.43
C LYS A 40 14.45 -12.10 3.62
N ASN A 41 13.85 -12.82 4.58
CA ASN A 41 12.40 -12.92 4.75
C ASN A 41 11.72 -13.43 3.47
N ALA A 42 10.93 -12.58 2.82
CA ALA A 42 10.30 -12.85 1.53
C ALA A 42 10.96 -12.08 0.36
N ASP A 43 12.11 -11.46 0.58
CA ASP A 43 12.82 -10.67 -0.42
C ASP A 43 14.02 -11.44 -0.97
N LEU A 44 14.31 -11.23 -2.25
CA LEU A 44 15.51 -11.74 -2.90
C LEU A 44 16.47 -10.58 -3.16
N VAL A 45 17.61 -10.60 -2.49
CA VAL A 45 18.67 -9.58 -2.61
C VAL A 45 19.78 -10.13 -3.48
N ILE A 46 20.18 -9.39 -4.49
CA ILE A 46 21.30 -9.77 -5.37
C ILE A 46 22.38 -8.68 -5.40
N ALA A 47 23.63 -9.11 -5.45
CA ALA A 47 24.77 -8.26 -5.71
C ALA A 47 25.24 -8.46 -7.17
N THR A 48 25.37 -7.37 -7.92
CA THR A 48 25.73 -7.41 -9.32
C THR A 48 27.13 -6.88 -9.57
N HIS A 49 27.74 -7.30 -10.66
CA HIS A 49 28.98 -6.69 -11.11
C HIS A 49 28.71 -5.39 -11.88
N GLY A 50 29.01 -4.27 -11.23
CA GLY A 50 28.94 -2.94 -11.85
C GLY A 50 27.56 -2.26 -11.84
N ARG A 51 26.52 -2.87 -11.24
CA ARG A 51 25.17 -2.27 -11.16
C ARG A 51 24.57 -2.25 -9.76
N GLY A 52 25.43 -2.37 -8.71
CA GLY A 52 25.04 -2.30 -7.32
C GLY A 52 24.18 -3.47 -6.86
N PHE A 53 23.34 -3.22 -5.87
CA PHE A 53 22.40 -4.18 -5.29
C PHE A 53 21.01 -3.98 -5.89
N TRP A 54 20.32 -5.11 -6.13
CA TRP A 54 18.93 -5.13 -6.55
C TRP A 54 18.14 -6.00 -5.59
N ILE A 55 16.90 -5.62 -5.36
CA ILE A 55 16.00 -6.34 -4.45
C ILE A 55 14.70 -6.63 -5.20
N LEU A 56 14.30 -7.89 -5.22
CA LEU A 56 12.94 -8.27 -5.56
C LEU A 56 12.15 -8.36 -4.26
N ASP A 57 11.30 -7.37 -4.05
CA ASP A 57 10.44 -7.30 -2.88
C ASP A 57 9.31 -8.31 -3.01
N ASP A 58 9.14 -9.13 -1.98
CA ASP A 58 8.11 -10.16 -1.87
C ASP A 58 8.02 -11.12 -3.06
N PHE A 59 8.83 -12.17 -3.02
CA PHE A 59 8.75 -13.29 -3.99
C PHE A 59 7.69 -14.35 -3.61
N THR A 60 6.86 -14.13 -2.60
CA THR A 60 5.79 -15.05 -2.18
C THR A 60 4.89 -15.48 -3.35
N PRO A 61 4.57 -14.59 -4.32
CA PRO A 61 3.78 -14.98 -5.49
C PRO A 61 4.37 -16.12 -6.31
N LEU A 62 5.70 -16.29 -6.33
CA LEU A 62 6.34 -17.41 -7.02
C LEU A 62 6.07 -18.78 -6.38
N ARG A 63 5.59 -18.79 -5.12
CA ARG A 63 5.20 -20.01 -4.40
C ARG A 63 3.73 -20.35 -4.57
N ALA A 64 2.93 -19.46 -5.16
CA ALA A 64 1.51 -19.65 -5.30
C ALA A 64 1.19 -20.77 -6.28
N ARG A 65 0.25 -21.63 -5.92
CA ARG A 65 -0.29 -22.63 -6.84
C ARG A 65 -1.21 -21.97 -7.85
N SER A 66 -1.29 -22.50 -9.04
CA SER A 66 -2.13 -22.00 -10.15
C SER A 66 -3.64 -21.89 -9.79
N SER A 67 -4.10 -22.62 -8.77
CA SER A 67 -5.49 -22.59 -8.30
C SER A 67 -5.77 -21.49 -7.25
N THR A 68 -4.76 -20.76 -6.78
CA THR A 68 -4.89 -19.76 -5.72
C THR A 68 -5.31 -18.42 -6.32
N MET A 69 -6.55 -17.96 -6.04
CA MET A 69 -6.99 -16.66 -6.54
C MET A 69 -6.35 -15.50 -5.76
N LEU A 70 -6.47 -15.46 -4.44
CA LEU A 70 -5.78 -14.47 -3.60
C LEU A 70 -4.58 -15.14 -2.94
N ILE A 71 -3.40 -14.65 -3.24
CA ILE A 71 -2.14 -15.17 -2.70
C ILE A 71 -2.00 -14.72 -1.24
N PRO A 72 -1.59 -15.60 -0.30
CA PRO A 72 -1.35 -15.18 1.08
C PRO A 72 -0.37 -14.00 1.13
N PRO A 73 -0.77 -12.83 1.63
CA PRO A 73 0.10 -11.66 1.65
C PRO A 73 1.19 -11.79 2.70
N ALA A 74 2.36 -11.22 2.42
CA ALA A 74 3.40 -11.07 3.40
C ALA A 74 2.97 -10.11 4.54
N THR A 75 3.64 -10.20 5.69
CA THR A 75 3.43 -9.24 6.78
C THR A 75 3.78 -7.83 6.31
N ALA A 76 2.83 -6.91 6.39
CA ALA A 76 3.04 -5.51 6.03
C ALA A 76 3.60 -4.71 7.20
N VAL A 77 4.59 -3.87 6.93
CA VAL A 77 5.14 -2.94 7.91
C VAL A 77 4.47 -1.58 7.75
N ARG A 78 3.85 -1.11 8.82
CA ARG A 78 3.24 0.21 8.89
C ARG A 78 4.32 1.27 9.07
N VAL A 79 4.60 2.01 8.00
CA VAL A 79 5.63 3.05 7.96
C VAL A 79 4.98 4.41 7.70
N GLN A 80 5.32 5.41 8.51
CA GLN A 80 4.97 6.80 8.18
C GLN A 80 5.82 7.28 7.00
N SER A 81 5.13 7.83 6.00
CA SER A 81 5.83 8.39 4.85
C SER A 81 6.67 9.60 5.27
N PRO A 82 7.95 9.66 4.91
CA PRO A 82 8.77 10.84 5.16
C PRO A 82 8.40 12.05 4.28
N GLY A 83 7.39 11.90 3.40
CA GLY A 83 6.94 12.95 2.47
C GLY A 83 7.86 13.16 1.27
N PHE A 84 9.13 12.76 1.34
CA PHE A 84 10.08 12.83 0.25
C PHE A 84 10.78 11.47 0.08
N LEU A 85 10.69 10.90 -1.11
CA LEU A 85 11.22 9.57 -1.43
C LEU A 85 12.51 9.60 -2.24
N GLY A 86 13.13 10.77 -2.36
CA GLY A 86 14.37 10.97 -3.12
C GLY A 86 14.13 11.61 -4.50
N THR A 87 15.19 12.11 -5.09
CA THR A 87 15.17 12.68 -6.45
C THR A 87 15.14 11.55 -7.47
N PRO A 88 14.25 11.58 -8.47
CA PRO A 88 14.27 10.62 -9.57
C PRO A 88 15.63 10.64 -10.27
N LEU A 89 16.14 9.46 -10.59
CA LEU A 89 17.34 9.32 -11.41
C LEU A 89 17.01 9.57 -12.89
N PRO A 90 18.03 9.90 -13.72
CA PRO A 90 17.83 10.03 -15.16
C PRO A 90 17.19 8.77 -15.74
N PRO A 91 16.16 8.90 -16.62
CA PRO A 91 15.40 7.76 -17.12
C PRO A 91 16.23 6.79 -17.97
N GLU A 92 17.36 7.23 -18.53
CA GLU A 92 18.30 6.41 -19.30
C GLU A 92 19.18 5.50 -18.43
N VAL A 93 19.22 5.74 -17.10
CA VAL A 93 19.99 4.89 -16.18
C VAL A 93 19.14 3.69 -15.77
N PRO A 94 19.56 2.44 -16.03
CA PRO A 94 18.86 1.27 -15.54
C PRO A 94 18.80 1.27 -14.01
N GLN A 95 17.58 1.32 -13.48
CA GLN A 95 17.32 1.38 -12.04
C GLN A 95 16.02 0.68 -11.68
N ALA A 96 15.92 0.17 -10.46
CA ALA A 96 14.68 -0.24 -9.86
C ALA A 96 14.09 0.94 -9.06
N LYS A 97 12.76 1.06 -9.06
CA LYS A 97 12.05 1.96 -8.14
C LYS A 97 12.01 1.32 -6.75
N ASN A 98 12.08 2.14 -5.71
CA ASN A 98 11.78 1.66 -4.38
C ASN A 98 10.35 1.11 -4.31
N PRO A 99 10.09 0.07 -3.50
CA PRO A 99 8.74 -0.46 -3.36
C PRO A 99 7.80 0.63 -2.81
N PRO A 100 6.56 0.69 -3.30
CA PRO A 100 5.58 1.59 -2.72
C PRO A 100 5.29 1.19 -1.27
N LEU A 101 5.08 2.18 -0.39
CA LEU A 101 4.68 1.94 0.99
C LEU A 101 3.29 1.33 1.04
N GLY A 102 3.13 0.26 1.81
CA GLY A 102 1.85 -0.42 1.99
C GLY A 102 1.96 -1.95 2.00
N ALA A 103 0.82 -2.60 1.86
CA ALA A 103 0.71 -4.05 1.75
C ALA A 103 0.58 -4.47 0.30
N PHE A 104 1.40 -5.40 -0.16
CA PHE A 104 1.24 -6.05 -1.46
C PHE A 104 0.14 -7.10 -1.39
N LEU A 105 -0.84 -6.98 -2.26
CA LEU A 105 -1.98 -7.89 -2.37
C LEU A 105 -1.98 -8.45 -3.80
N ASP A 106 -1.49 -9.67 -3.91
CA ASP A 106 -1.33 -10.37 -5.18
C ASP A 106 -2.49 -11.33 -5.41
N TYR A 107 -3.07 -11.31 -6.60
CA TYR A 107 -4.15 -12.21 -6.98
C TYR A 107 -4.05 -12.64 -8.44
N VAL A 108 -4.56 -13.82 -8.73
CA VAL A 108 -4.54 -14.43 -10.06
C VAL A 108 -5.98 -14.59 -10.56
N LEU A 109 -6.22 -14.11 -11.76
CA LEU A 109 -7.52 -14.21 -12.42
C LEU A 109 -7.50 -15.19 -13.58
N PRO A 110 -8.63 -15.88 -13.85
CA PRO A 110 -8.74 -16.79 -14.98
C PRO A 110 -8.69 -16.05 -16.32
N SER A 111 -8.61 -16.81 -17.42
CA SER A 111 -8.80 -16.31 -18.77
C SER A 111 -10.04 -16.97 -19.37
N PRO A 112 -11.05 -16.19 -19.79
CA PRO A 112 -11.15 -14.73 -19.75
C PRO A 112 -11.29 -14.18 -18.31
N ALA A 113 -10.74 -12.99 -18.08
CA ALA A 113 -10.86 -12.33 -16.78
C ALA A 113 -12.29 -11.78 -16.55
N PRO A 114 -12.79 -11.78 -15.31
CA PRO A 114 -14.07 -11.14 -14.96
C PRO A 114 -14.01 -9.63 -15.25
N LYS A 115 -15.17 -9.05 -15.65
CA LYS A 115 -15.27 -7.61 -15.93
C LYS A 115 -15.08 -6.74 -14.68
N LEU A 116 -15.47 -7.25 -13.51
CA LEU A 116 -15.40 -6.54 -12.24
C LEU A 116 -14.65 -7.39 -11.20
N VAL A 117 -13.70 -6.77 -10.57
CA VAL A 117 -13.00 -7.29 -9.39
C VAL A 117 -13.21 -6.31 -8.24
N THR A 118 -13.52 -6.84 -7.06
CA THR A 118 -13.65 -6.08 -5.82
C THR A 118 -12.65 -6.60 -4.80
N LEU A 119 -12.00 -5.71 -4.08
CA LEU A 119 -11.10 -6.00 -2.97
C LEU A 119 -11.62 -5.27 -1.73
N GLU A 120 -11.88 -6.02 -0.67
CA GLU A 120 -12.34 -5.50 0.61
C GLU A 120 -11.36 -5.87 1.71
N ILE A 121 -11.15 -4.95 2.64
CA ILE A 121 -10.26 -5.13 3.79
C ILE A 121 -11.07 -4.86 5.04
N HIS A 122 -11.11 -5.83 5.95
CA HIS A 122 -11.83 -5.74 7.21
C HIS A 122 -10.84 -5.87 8.37
N ASN A 123 -11.09 -5.18 9.47
CA ASN A 123 -10.32 -5.36 10.70
C ASN A 123 -10.79 -6.59 11.49
N SER A 124 -10.14 -6.90 12.61
CA SER A 124 -10.47 -8.06 13.45
C SER A 124 -11.87 -8.03 14.07
N ALA A 125 -12.51 -6.86 14.13
CA ALA A 125 -13.90 -6.71 14.57
C ALA A 125 -14.91 -6.88 13.41
N GLY A 126 -14.46 -7.16 12.20
CA GLY A 126 -15.30 -7.27 11.01
C GLY A 126 -15.72 -5.92 10.39
N GLU A 127 -15.17 -4.81 10.87
CA GLU A 127 -15.46 -3.49 10.30
C GLU A 127 -14.74 -3.32 8.97
N LEU A 128 -15.44 -2.80 7.96
CA LEU A 128 -14.86 -2.48 6.66
C LEU A 128 -13.88 -1.31 6.81
N VAL A 129 -12.61 -1.58 6.51
CA VAL A 129 -11.52 -0.60 6.52
C VAL A 129 -11.42 0.14 5.20
N ARG A 130 -11.40 -0.61 4.10
CA ARG A 130 -11.33 -0.08 2.72
C ARG A 130 -11.99 -1.04 1.74
N ARG A 131 -12.52 -0.45 0.68
CA ARG A 131 -13.01 -1.18 -0.49
C ARG A 131 -12.46 -0.53 -1.75
N PHE A 132 -12.06 -1.38 -2.70
CA PHE A 132 -11.58 -0.98 -4.02
C PHE A 132 -12.28 -1.81 -5.08
N THR A 133 -12.51 -1.23 -6.24
CA THR A 133 -13.04 -1.95 -7.40
C THR A 133 -12.21 -1.68 -8.65
N SER A 134 -12.21 -2.62 -9.58
CA SER A 134 -11.55 -2.40 -10.88
C SER A 134 -12.28 -1.40 -11.77
N ALA A 135 -13.49 -0.99 -11.36
CA ALA A 135 -14.30 0.04 -12.01
C ALA A 135 -14.11 1.44 -11.39
N ASP A 136 -13.35 1.56 -10.30
CA ASP A 136 -13.09 2.85 -9.67
C ASP A 136 -12.42 3.79 -10.68
N PRO A 137 -12.87 5.05 -10.76
CA PRO A 137 -12.25 6.03 -11.64
C PRO A 137 -10.80 6.27 -11.23
N GLU A 138 -9.99 6.67 -12.19
CA GLU A 138 -8.64 7.14 -11.88
C GLU A 138 -8.73 8.38 -10.99
N PRO A 139 -8.03 8.40 -9.83
CA PRO A 139 -8.03 9.58 -8.98
C PRO A 139 -7.56 10.81 -9.77
N PRO A 140 -8.27 11.94 -9.70
CA PRO A 140 -7.82 13.15 -10.37
C PRO A 140 -6.47 13.59 -9.77
N HIS A 141 -5.53 13.97 -10.63
CA HIS A 141 -4.31 14.63 -10.17
C HIS A 141 -4.67 15.90 -9.38
N SER A 142 -4.05 16.10 -8.26
CA SER A 142 -4.26 17.32 -7.46
C SER A 142 -3.79 18.55 -8.23
N SER A 143 -4.27 19.74 -7.85
CA SER A 143 -3.79 20.99 -8.45
C SER A 143 -2.28 21.20 -8.21
N ARG A 144 -1.74 20.63 -7.12
CA ARG A 144 -0.30 20.64 -6.82
C ARG A 144 0.47 19.78 -7.82
N ASP A 145 -0.08 18.67 -8.25
CA ASP A 145 0.57 17.74 -9.19
C ASP A 145 0.79 18.39 -10.57
N ARG A 146 -0.06 19.33 -10.96
CA ARG A 146 0.07 20.06 -12.24
C ARG A 146 1.31 20.94 -12.33
N THR A 147 1.95 21.24 -11.21
CA THR A 147 3.19 22.03 -11.14
C THR A 147 4.45 21.16 -11.06
N LEU A 148 4.27 19.84 -10.95
CA LEU A 148 5.36 18.87 -10.90
C LEU A 148 5.49 18.13 -12.23
N ALA A 149 6.71 17.78 -12.59
CA ALA A 149 6.94 16.89 -13.72
C ALA A 149 6.42 15.48 -13.39
N ASP A 150 5.91 14.75 -14.41
CA ASP A 150 5.30 13.41 -14.23
C ASP A 150 6.21 12.41 -13.53
N VAL A 151 7.53 12.54 -13.68
CA VAL A 151 8.53 11.69 -13.03
C VAL A 151 8.50 11.77 -11.50
N TRP A 152 7.95 12.84 -10.93
CA TRP A 152 7.77 13.03 -9.49
C TRP A 152 6.43 12.51 -8.97
N LEU A 153 5.51 12.20 -9.89
CA LEU A 153 4.17 11.75 -9.52
C LEU A 153 4.19 10.24 -9.27
N THR A 154 3.55 9.83 -8.19
CA THR A 154 3.30 8.41 -7.95
C THR A 154 2.14 7.95 -8.82
N SER A 155 2.30 6.80 -9.48
CA SER A 155 1.20 6.19 -10.23
C SER A 155 0.01 5.91 -9.31
N PRO A 156 -1.23 6.21 -9.76
CA PRO A 156 -2.42 5.91 -8.98
C PRO A 156 -2.51 4.42 -8.64
N ARG A 157 -2.98 4.12 -7.44
CA ARG A 157 -3.24 2.74 -7.01
C ARG A 157 -4.54 2.28 -7.65
N ARG A 158 -4.47 1.37 -8.61
CA ARG A 158 -5.64 0.81 -9.28
C ARG A 158 -5.74 -0.69 -9.07
N LEU A 159 -6.93 -1.14 -8.69
CA LEU A 159 -7.27 -2.55 -8.76
C LEU A 159 -7.47 -2.93 -10.22
N THR A 160 -6.80 -3.99 -10.69
CA THR A 160 -6.85 -4.41 -12.10
C THR A 160 -7.66 -5.68 -12.25
N ALA A 161 -8.25 -5.89 -13.43
CA ALA A 161 -9.01 -7.09 -13.79
C ALA A 161 -8.39 -7.77 -15.03
N LYS A 162 -7.07 -7.93 -15.05
CA LYS A 162 -6.35 -8.59 -16.14
C LYS A 162 -6.27 -10.11 -15.89
N ALA A 163 -6.38 -10.92 -16.94
CA ALA A 163 -6.08 -12.34 -16.83
C ALA A 163 -4.64 -12.58 -16.35
N GLY A 164 -4.45 -13.60 -15.53
CA GLY A 164 -3.16 -13.91 -14.91
C GLY A 164 -2.90 -13.12 -13.63
N HIS A 165 -1.64 -12.88 -13.31
CA HIS A 165 -1.19 -12.25 -12.08
C HIS A 165 -1.49 -10.73 -12.08
N ASN A 166 -2.01 -10.25 -10.96
CA ASN A 166 -2.28 -8.85 -10.66
C ASN A 166 -1.71 -8.52 -9.29
N ARG A 167 -1.13 -7.33 -9.13
CA ARG A 167 -0.67 -6.79 -7.85
C ARG A 167 -1.40 -5.49 -7.56
N PHE A 168 -1.97 -5.38 -6.37
CA PHE A 168 -2.51 -4.16 -5.80
C PHE A 168 -1.72 -3.79 -4.54
N VAL A 169 -1.49 -2.50 -4.31
CA VAL A 169 -0.82 -2.03 -3.09
C VAL A 169 -1.80 -1.23 -2.26
N TRP A 170 -2.16 -1.75 -1.10
CA TRP A 170 -2.95 -1.01 -0.11
C TRP A 170 -2.02 -0.14 0.75
N ASP A 171 -2.32 1.15 0.85
CA ASP A 171 -1.55 2.14 1.60
C ASP A 171 -1.67 2.04 3.13
N LEU A 172 -2.32 1.02 3.64
CA LEU A 172 -2.62 0.80 5.06
C LEU A 172 -3.45 1.93 5.68
N ARG A 173 -4.23 2.67 4.87
CA ARG A 173 -5.08 3.76 5.37
C ARG A 173 -6.53 3.34 5.49
N PHE A 174 -7.20 3.90 6.51
CA PHE A 174 -8.62 3.73 6.77
C PHE A 174 -9.45 4.71 5.92
N GLY A 175 -10.54 4.24 5.37
CA GLY A 175 -11.57 5.05 4.70
C GLY A 175 -11.12 5.66 3.37
N SER A 176 -10.08 6.49 3.36
CA SER A 176 -9.59 7.20 2.18
C SER A 176 -8.06 7.29 2.15
N GLU A 177 -7.49 7.83 1.08
CA GLU A 177 -6.04 8.09 0.98
C GLU A 177 -5.54 9.12 1.99
N ASP A 178 -6.44 10.01 2.45
CA ASP A 178 -6.16 11.01 3.49
C ASP A 178 -6.47 10.50 4.90
N GLY A 179 -6.95 9.27 5.02
CA GLY A 179 -7.28 8.68 6.31
C GLY A 179 -6.05 8.29 7.14
N PRO A 180 -6.24 7.97 8.44
CA PRO A 180 -5.16 7.51 9.30
C PRO A 180 -4.62 6.16 8.84
N LEU A 181 -3.33 5.92 9.07
CA LEU A 181 -2.76 4.59 8.98
C LEU A 181 -3.44 3.68 10.00
N VAL A 182 -3.82 2.48 9.56
CA VAL A 182 -4.47 1.49 10.44
C VAL A 182 -3.54 1.06 11.58
N LEU A 183 -4.12 0.56 12.65
CA LEU A 183 -3.36 0.05 13.80
C LEU A 183 -2.67 -1.28 13.43
N PRO A 184 -1.54 -1.60 14.08
CA PRO A 184 -0.98 -2.95 14.01
C PRO A 184 -2.01 -4.00 14.43
N GLY A 185 -2.09 -5.11 13.69
CA GLY A 185 -3.08 -6.16 13.95
C GLY A 185 -3.28 -7.08 12.76
N SER A 186 -4.33 -7.90 12.82
CA SER A 186 -4.74 -8.80 11.74
C SER A 186 -5.93 -8.20 10.99
N TYR A 187 -5.87 -8.30 9.67
CA TYR A 187 -6.91 -7.82 8.75
C TYR A 187 -7.31 -8.95 7.82
N THR A 188 -8.59 -9.01 7.50
CA THR A 188 -9.11 -9.95 6.51
C THR A 188 -9.17 -9.24 5.16
N VAL A 189 -8.47 -9.79 4.18
CA VAL A 189 -8.49 -9.32 2.79
C VAL A 189 -9.33 -10.27 1.97
N THR A 190 -10.33 -9.74 1.28
CA THR A 190 -11.23 -10.50 0.42
C THR A 190 -11.15 -9.98 -1.00
N VAL A 191 -10.89 -10.86 -1.97
CA VAL A 191 -11.02 -10.57 -3.40
C VAL A 191 -12.24 -11.30 -3.96
N THR A 192 -13.10 -10.57 -4.64
CA THR A 192 -14.27 -11.12 -5.35
C THR A 192 -14.11 -10.82 -6.85
N ALA A 193 -14.26 -11.85 -7.69
CA ALA A 193 -14.10 -11.77 -9.12
C ALA A 193 -15.19 -12.62 -9.81
N GLY A 194 -16.26 -11.96 -10.27
CA GLY A 194 -17.47 -12.66 -10.72
C GLY A 194 -18.13 -13.44 -9.57
N ALA A 195 -18.34 -14.74 -9.74
CA ALA A 195 -18.87 -15.63 -8.70
C ALA A 195 -17.79 -16.16 -7.73
N ALA A 196 -16.52 -16.02 -8.06
CA ALA A 196 -15.42 -16.51 -7.24
C ALA A 196 -15.08 -15.52 -6.12
N LYS A 197 -14.85 -16.04 -4.91
CA LYS A 197 -14.42 -15.29 -3.74
C LYS A 197 -13.23 -16.00 -3.10
N SER A 198 -12.21 -15.24 -2.71
CA SER A 198 -11.05 -15.75 -1.98
C SER A 198 -10.69 -14.79 -0.86
N GLU A 199 -10.27 -15.36 0.27
CA GLU A 199 -9.99 -14.61 1.49
C GLU A 199 -8.63 -15.02 2.08
N GLN A 200 -7.89 -14.04 2.58
CA GLN A 200 -6.61 -14.25 3.25
C GLN A 200 -6.46 -13.30 4.44
N THR A 201 -5.66 -13.71 5.41
CA THR A 201 -5.28 -12.87 6.55
C THR A 201 -4.01 -12.08 6.21
N LEU A 202 -4.08 -10.75 6.38
CA LEU A 202 -2.94 -9.85 6.34
C LEU A 202 -2.55 -9.45 7.76
N LYS A 203 -1.29 -9.65 8.12
CA LYS A 203 -0.73 -9.13 9.37
C LYS A 203 -0.07 -7.77 9.11
N VAL A 204 -0.44 -6.76 9.91
CA VAL A 204 0.19 -5.44 9.92
C VAL A 204 0.98 -5.28 11.21
N VAL A 205 2.24 -4.89 11.12
CA VAL A 205 3.12 -4.64 12.25
C VAL A 205 3.63 -3.20 12.23
N LEU A 206 3.98 -2.66 13.38
CA LEU A 206 4.62 -1.35 13.47
C LEU A 206 6.06 -1.43 12.93
N ASP A 207 6.52 -0.36 12.30
CA ASP A 207 7.94 -0.19 11.96
C ASP A 207 8.80 -0.40 13.21
N PRO A 208 9.75 -1.34 13.23
CA PRO A 208 10.60 -1.60 14.41
C PRO A 208 11.47 -0.40 14.80
N ARG A 209 11.62 0.59 13.93
CA ARG A 209 12.32 1.84 14.22
C ARG A 209 11.43 2.86 14.94
N SER A 210 10.10 2.68 14.91
CA SER A 210 9.15 3.59 15.57
C SER A 210 9.25 3.42 17.08
N ARG A 211 9.20 4.56 17.78
CA ARG A 211 9.12 4.62 19.26
C ARG A 211 7.71 4.86 19.77
N ALA A 212 6.72 4.94 18.88
CA ALA A 212 5.33 5.16 19.24
C ALA A 212 4.80 4.00 20.10
N THR A 213 4.09 4.32 21.15
CA THR A 213 3.39 3.33 21.97
C THR A 213 2.05 2.94 21.34
N ALA A 214 1.49 1.80 21.77
CA ALA A 214 0.15 1.41 21.33
C ALA A 214 -0.91 2.47 21.71
N ALA A 215 -0.74 3.15 22.86
CA ALA A 215 -1.62 4.23 23.30
C ALA A 215 -1.53 5.46 22.38
N ASP A 216 -0.33 5.85 21.94
CA ASP A 216 -0.15 6.95 20.99
C ASP A 216 -0.83 6.67 19.66
N LEU A 217 -0.63 5.46 19.14
CA LEU A 217 -1.24 5.02 17.88
C LEU A 217 -2.77 5.01 17.98
N GLN A 218 -3.30 4.49 19.08
CA GLN A 218 -4.75 4.43 19.31
C GLN A 218 -5.34 5.84 19.42
N ALA A 219 -4.74 6.73 20.22
CA ALA A 219 -5.20 8.10 20.40
C ALA A 219 -5.22 8.87 19.06
N GLY A 220 -4.13 8.76 18.26
CA GLY A 220 -4.05 9.37 16.93
C GLY A 220 -5.10 8.83 15.97
N TYR A 221 -5.28 7.52 15.97
CA TYR A 221 -6.26 6.84 15.11
C TYR A 221 -7.70 7.22 15.44
N ASP A 222 -8.07 7.21 16.74
CA ASP A 222 -9.43 7.55 17.19
C ASP A 222 -9.76 9.01 16.91
N PHE A 223 -8.82 9.91 17.16
CA PHE A 223 -8.97 11.32 16.86
C PHE A 223 -9.18 11.57 15.37
N ALA A 224 -8.35 10.98 14.51
CA ALA A 224 -8.49 11.09 13.06
C ALA A 224 -9.84 10.54 12.57
N ARG A 225 -10.27 9.37 13.09
CA ARG A 225 -11.57 8.78 12.75
C ARG A 225 -12.75 9.63 13.21
N ARG A 226 -12.65 10.28 14.38
CA ARG A 226 -13.66 11.23 14.85
C ARG A 226 -13.80 12.39 13.87
N ILE A 227 -12.68 12.98 13.44
CA ILE A 227 -12.69 14.09 12.46
C ILE A 227 -13.28 13.63 11.12
N MET A 228 -12.91 12.47 10.62
CA MET A 228 -13.44 11.95 9.36
C MET A 228 -14.96 11.79 9.40
N ARG A 229 -15.52 11.27 10.49
CA ARG A 229 -16.98 11.17 10.67
C ARG A 229 -17.65 12.55 10.65
N GLU A 230 -17.04 13.56 11.29
CA GLU A 230 -17.58 14.93 11.29
C GLU A 230 -17.52 15.57 9.89
N LEU A 231 -16.43 15.37 9.16
CA LEU A 231 -16.31 15.83 7.79
C LEU A 231 -17.36 15.19 6.87
N GLU A 232 -17.60 13.89 7.01
CA GLU A 232 -18.63 13.19 6.26
C GLU A 232 -20.04 13.69 6.62
N ARG A 233 -20.36 13.75 7.91
CA ARG A 233 -21.65 14.24 8.42
C ARG A 233 -21.98 15.64 7.91
N THR A 234 -20.97 16.50 7.79
CA THR A 234 -21.14 17.91 7.44
C THR A 234 -20.84 18.23 5.98
N ALA A 235 -20.49 17.25 5.17
CA ALA A 235 -20.06 17.43 3.77
C ALA A 235 -21.09 18.25 2.93
N LYS A 236 -22.39 18.07 3.19
CA LYS A 236 -23.49 18.73 2.48
C LYS A 236 -24.08 19.94 3.21
N VAL A 237 -23.54 20.31 4.39
CA VAL A 237 -24.02 21.47 5.15
C VAL A 237 -23.57 22.73 4.44
N PRO A 238 -24.48 23.62 3.98
CA PRO A 238 -24.12 24.85 3.27
C PRO A 238 -23.68 25.96 4.25
N GLY A 239 -23.08 27.01 3.71
CA GLY A 239 -22.73 28.24 4.43
C GLY A 239 -21.25 28.41 4.68
N ALA A 240 -20.83 29.65 4.85
CA ALA A 240 -19.44 30.04 5.03
C ALA A 240 -18.84 29.49 6.32
N THR A 241 -19.61 29.49 7.41
CA THR A 241 -19.22 28.94 8.72
C THR A 241 -18.94 27.45 8.61
N ALA A 242 -19.83 26.68 7.97
CA ALA A 242 -19.63 25.25 7.78
C ALA A 242 -18.41 24.94 6.89
N ALA A 243 -18.19 25.76 5.85
CA ALA A 243 -17.02 25.63 5.00
C ALA A 243 -15.73 25.93 5.75
N ALA A 244 -15.70 26.95 6.61
CA ALA A 244 -14.56 27.27 7.46
C ALA A 244 -14.26 26.14 8.45
N ALA A 245 -15.27 25.65 9.17
CA ALA A 245 -15.13 24.57 10.12
C ALA A 245 -14.61 23.26 9.46
N ARG A 246 -15.07 22.93 8.24
CA ARG A 246 -14.53 21.79 7.50
C ARG A 246 -13.05 21.96 7.12
N ARG A 247 -12.61 23.18 6.78
CA ARG A 247 -11.17 23.45 6.54
C ARG A 247 -10.35 23.24 7.80
N ASP A 248 -10.86 23.70 8.95
CA ASP A 248 -10.18 23.54 10.24
C ASP A 248 -10.12 22.06 10.66
N LEU A 249 -11.20 21.30 10.46
CA LEU A 249 -11.20 19.85 10.64
C LEU A 249 -10.19 19.15 9.70
N ALA A 250 -10.14 19.52 8.43
CA ALA A 250 -9.18 18.95 7.48
C ALA A 250 -7.73 19.27 7.89
N SER A 251 -7.48 20.48 8.40
CA SER A 251 -6.17 20.87 8.93
C SER A 251 -5.79 20.05 10.17
N ALA A 252 -6.72 19.85 11.11
CA ALA A 252 -6.49 19.02 12.28
C ALA A 252 -6.25 17.55 11.92
N LEU A 253 -7.01 17.01 10.92
CA LEU A 253 -6.80 15.67 10.38
C LEU A 253 -5.40 15.53 9.78
N SER A 254 -4.99 16.49 8.95
CA SER A 254 -3.66 16.49 8.34
C SER A 254 -2.54 16.40 9.37
N VAL A 255 -2.65 17.12 10.48
CA VAL A 255 -1.69 17.03 11.60
C VAL A 255 -1.71 15.65 12.27
N ALA A 256 -2.90 15.09 12.48
CA ALA A 256 -3.06 13.80 13.14
C ALA A 256 -2.49 12.62 12.35
N VAL A 257 -2.59 12.66 11.01
CA VAL A 257 -2.19 11.53 10.15
C VAL A 257 -0.72 11.56 9.73
N THR A 258 0.03 12.61 10.08
CA THR A 258 1.44 12.79 9.68
C THR A 258 2.46 12.20 10.64
N ALA A 259 2.06 11.80 11.84
CA ALA A 259 2.98 11.25 12.84
C ALA A 259 2.30 10.22 13.75
N ASP A 260 3.07 9.23 14.16
CA ASP A 260 2.67 8.16 15.08
C ASP A 260 2.81 8.65 16.53
N ARG A 261 1.89 9.51 16.97
CA ARG A 261 1.89 10.10 18.30
C ARG A 261 0.49 10.49 18.74
N THR A 262 0.33 10.73 20.02
CA THR A 262 -0.86 11.42 20.57
C THR A 262 -1.03 12.76 19.84
N PRO A 263 -2.25 13.12 19.40
CA PRO A 263 -2.51 14.38 18.73
C PRO A 263 -2.11 15.57 19.62
N PRO A 264 -1.45 16.60 19.09
CA PRO A 264 -1.08 17.79 19.87
C PRO A 264 -2.34 18.59 20.26
N ASP A 265 -2.29 19.22 21.43
CA ASP A 265 -3.41 19.96 22.01
C ASP A 265 -4.01 20.99 21.05
N GLN A 266 -3.17 21.67 20.27
CA GLN A 266 -3.65 22.66 19.29
C GLN A 266 -4.53 22.03 18.22
N ALA A 267 -4.19 20.82 17.74
CA ALA A 267 -5.01 20.13 16.76
C ALA A 267 -6.34 19.66 17.38
N VAL A 268 -6.32 19.24 18.66
CA VAL A 268 -7.53 18.87 19.39
C VAL A 268 -8.43 20.08 19.58
N GLN A 269 -7.89 21.21 20.07
CA GLN A 269 -8.63 22.45 20.26
C GLN A 269 -9.24 22.98 18.96
N LEU A 270 -8.47 22.95 17.86
CA LEU A 270 -8.95 23.35 16.54
C LEU A 270 -10.15 22.52 16.09
N ALA A 271 -10.04 21.19 16.23
CA ALA A 271 -11.13 20.29 15.87
C ALA A 271 -12.37 20.48 16.74
N GLU A 272 -12.22 20.67 18.04
CA GLU A 272 -13.34 20.89 18.96
C GLU A 272 -14.06 22.22 18.68
N ALA A 273 -13.31 23.30 18.41
CA ALA A 273 -13.87 24.58 18.01
C ALA A 273 -14.67 24.47 16.71
N ALA A 274 -14.13 23.75 15.72
CA ALA A 274 -14.79 23.52 14.45
C ALA A 274 -16.09 22.70 14.60
N ILE A 275 -16.04 21.61 15.40
CA ILE A 275 -17.24 20.79 15.69
C ILE A 275 -18.31 21.63 16.38
N LYS A 276 -17.92 22.47 17.36
CA LYS A 276 -18.86 23.36 18.04
C LYS A 276 -19.52 24.36 17.08
N ALA A 277 -18.77 24.93 16.15
CA ALA A 277 -19.30 25.84 15.13
C ALA A 277 -20.28 25.16 14.15
N LEU A 278 -20.15 23.85 13.93
CA LEU A 278 -21.06 23.04 13.11
C LEU A 278 -22.35 22.58 13.84
N SER A 279 -22.40 22.79 15.17
CA SER A 279 -23.54 22.38 16.00
C SER A 279 -24.45 23.56 16.33
N GLN A 280 -24.09 24.77 15.94
CA GLN A 280 -24.88 26.01 16.06
C GLN A 280 -25.64 26.31 14.76
#